data_1a80b5a230155d3e0531bf4e50b282b6
#
_entry.id   1a80b5a230155d3e0531bf4e50b282b6
#
_cell.length_a   1.000
_cell.length_b   1.000
_cell.length_c   1.000
_cell.angle_alpha   90.00
_cell.angle_beta   90.00
_cell.angle_gamma   90.00
#
_symmetry.space_group_name_H-M   'P 1'
#
loop_
_entity.id
_entity.type
_entity.pdbx_description
1 polymer ?
#
loop_
_entity_poly.entity_id
_entity_poly.type
_entity_poly.pdbx_seq_one_letter_code
_entity_poly.pdbx_strand_id
1 'polypeptide(L)'
;SDVLAADVYSCIAELRVPTSALATSIHWAHVSGAARYVLDQDVPYGAPFRPTPFVASFELKFGSSLVTVERPIEYRYGDDIFAGEKRTELNVVPQLAVEVSPDIAIIPRGTGGSRVVRVTVLNGWPGSFEGDVRLELPVGWTAEPPTYVVRFSREDEAQTVRFTVTPPSQAEGVHAIRAMVQTSDGLFDTGYQVVEYSHIGRRHLVRSAESTIKLIDVDLPANLVVGYIEGV
;
A
#
# COMPACT_ATOMS: atom_id res chain seq x y z
N SER A 1 -0.60 34.79 -21.72
CA SER A 1 -0.63 36.05 -20.95
C SER A 1 0.79 36.48 -20.64
N ASP A 2 1.07 37.76 -20.77
CA ASP A 2 2.37 38.31 -20.40
C ASP A 2 2.46 38.39 -18.87
N VAL A 3 3.54 37.86 -18.33
CA VAL A 3 3.85 37.91 -16.90
C VAL A 3 4.97 38.88 -16.68
N LEU A 4 4.73 39.92 -15.88
CA LEU A 4 5.73 40.91 -15.52
C LEU A 4 6.64 40.41 -14.40
N ALA A 5 7.80 41.00 -14.23
CA ALA A 5 8.69 40.67 -13.12
C ALA A 5 7.98 40.86 -11.77
N ALA A 6 8.08 39.88 -10.87
CA ALA A 6 7.44 39.81 -9.58
C ALA A 6 5.91 39.56 -9.59
N ASP A 7 5.28 39.36 -10.76
CA ASP A 7 3.88 38.93 -10.83
C ASP A 7 3.75 37.45 -10.54
N VAL A 8 2.60 37.05 -9.96
CA VAL A 8 2.21 35.68 -9.73
C VAL A 8 1.00 35.37 -10.61
N TYR A 9 1.15 34.39 -11.46
CA TYR A 9 0.03 33.84 -12.22
C TYR A 9 -0.46 32.55 -11.58
N SER A 10 -1.77 32.43 -11.36
CA SER A 10 -2.38 31.21 -10.84
C SER A 10 -3.48 30.72 -11.79
N CYS A 11 -3.55 29.43 -11.96
CA CYS A 11 -4.64 28.74 -12.69
C CYS A 11 -5.08 27.51 -11.92
N ILE A 12 -6.31 27.08 -12.17
CA ILE A 12 -6.88 25.85 -11.62
C ILE A 12 -7.00 24.87 -12.77
N ALA A 13 -6.48 23.66 -12.57
CA ALA A 13 -6.63 22.57 -13.51
C ALA A 13 -7.21 21.35 -12.76
N GLU A 14 -8.15 20.67 -13.41
CA GLU A 14 -8.65 19.36 -12.92
C GLU A 14 -7.70 18.27 -13.41
N LEU A 15 -7.25 17.44 -12.47
CA LEU A 15 -6.39 16.30 -12.76
C LEU A 15 -7.18 15.01 -12.59
N ARG A 16 -6.97 14.07 -13.51
CA ARG A 16 -7.51 12.72 -13.42
C ARG A 16 -6.38 11.72 -13.45
N VAL A 17 -6.47 10.72 -12.59
CA VAL A 17 -5.53 9.59 -12.63
C VAL A 17 -5.71 8.85 -13.94
N PRO A 18 -4.66 8.72 -14.78
CA PRO A 18 -4.75 7.92 -16.00
C PRO A 18 -5.09 6.45 -15.68
N THR A 19 -5.89 5.81 -16.49
CA THR A 19 -6.24 4.38 -16.31
C THR A 19 -5.04 3.45 -16.40
N SER A 20 -3.95 3.90 -17.03
CA SER A 20 -2.67 3.19 -17.14
C SER A 20 -1.67 3.59 -16.07
N ALA A 21 -2.02 4.48 -15.14
CA ALA A 21 -1.10 4.91 -14.11
C ALA A 21 -0.74 3.74 -13.18
N LEU A 22 0.55 3.51 -13.02
CA LEU A 22 1.03 2.57 -12.02
C LEU A 22 1.01 3.22 -10.63
N ALA A 23 0.76 2.41 -9.61
CA ALA A 23 0.84 2.87 -8.23
C ALA A 23 2.24 3.43 -7.94
N THR A 24 2.27 4.55 -7.21
CA THR A 24 3.52 5.16 -6.76
C THR A 24 4.14 4.30 -5.66
N SER A 25 5.06 3.44 -6.05
CA SER A 25 5.71 2.48 -5.15
C SER A 25 7.22 2.48 -5.35
N ILE A 26 7.92 1.70 -4.53
CA ILE A 26 9.31 1.38 -4.82
C ILE A 26 9.37 0.64 -6.16
N HIS A 27 10.39 0.97 -6.95
CA HIS A 27 10.61 0.41 -8.29
C HIS A 27 11.82 -0.54 -8.31
N TRP A 28 12.20 -1.03 -7.15
CA TRP A 28 13.28 -1.99 -6.99
C TRP A 28 12.84 -3.13 -6.08
N ALA A 29 13.34 -4.32 -6.37
CA ALA A 29 13.08 -5.52 -5.58
C ALA A 29 14.39 -6.24 -5.26
N HIS A 30 14.48 -6.78 -4.04
CA HIS A 30 15.59 -7.65 -3.66
C HIS A 30 15.42 -9.03 -4.29
N VAL A 31 16.46 -9.50 -4.96
CA VAL A 31 16.46 -10.86 -5.52
C VAL A 31 16.74 -11.86 -4.39
N SER A 32 15.76 -12.73 -4.13
CA SER A 32 15.90 -13.76 -3.09
C SER A 32 17.12 -14.64 -3.35
N GLY A 33 17.96 -14.83 -2.33
CA GLY A 33 19.18 -15.62 -2.42
C GLY A 33 20.39 -14.94 -3.11
N ALA A 34 20.26 -13.66 -3.48
CA ALA A 34 21.35 -12.88 -4.05
C ALA A 34 21.50 -11.54 -3.35
N ALA A 35 22.74 -11.06 -3.18
CA ALA A 35 23.04 -9.75 -2.60
C ALA A 35 22.86 -8.62 -3.64
N ARG A 36 21.74 -8.61 -4.36
CA ARG A 36 21.49 -7.61 -5.39
C ARG A 36 20.01 -7.21 -5.43
N TYR A 37 19.78 -6.02 -5.96
CA TYR A 37 18.46 -5.50 -6.29
C TYR A 37 18.28 -5.45 -7.81
N VAL A 38 17.04 -5.63 -8.25
CA VAL A 38 16.59 -5.39 -9.62
C VAL A 38 15.75 -4.15 -9.61
N LEU A 39 15.99 -3.25 -10.57
CA LEU A 39 15.26 -2.01 -10.74
C LEU A 39 14.35 -2.12 -11.97
N ASP A 40 13.19 -1.48 -11.91
CA ASP A 40 12.32 -1.33 -13.07
C ASP A 40 13.02 -0.44 -14.11
N GLN A 41 12.97 -0.87 -15.37
CA GLN A 41 13.69 -0.20 -16.45
C GLN A 41 13.03 1.12 -16.90
N ASP A 42 11.77 1.34 -16.56
CA ASP A 42 10.97 2.51 -16.90
C ASP A 42 11.16 3.69 -15.92
N VAL A 43 12.00 3.50 -14.89
CA VAL A 43 12.28 4.55 -13.89
C VAL A 43 13.71 5.05 -14.05
N PRO A 44 13.95 6.37 -13.97
CA PRO A 44 15.31 6.93 -14.06
C PRO A 44 16.24 6.33 -13.01
N TYR A 45 17.44 5.97 -13.43
CA TYR A 45 18.45 5.41 -12.52
C TYR A 45 18.79 6.40 -11.39
N GLY A 46 18.83 5.88 -10.16
CA GLY A 46 19.14 6.66 -8.97
C GLY A 46 17.95 7.36 -8.33
N ALA A 47 16.75 7.30 -8.93
CA ALA A 47 15.54 7.77 -8.28
C ALA A 47 15.19 6.83 -7.09
N PRO A 48 14.92 7.36 -5.88
CA PRO A 48 14.60 6.52 -4.71
C PRO A 48 13.18 5.93 -4.78
N PHE A 49 12.28 6.58 -5.50
CA PHE A 49 10.89 6.19 -5.71
C PHE A 49 10.49 6.42 -7.15
N ARG A 50 9.44 5.75 -7.58
CA ARG A 50 8.82 6.00 -8.90
C ARG A 50 8.35 7.45 -8.94
N PRO A 51 8.74 8.24 -9.95
CA PRO A 51 8.26 9.62 -10.08
C PRO A 51 6.73 9.66 -10.20
N THR A 52 6.14 10.76 -9.73
CA THR A 52 4.71 11.03 -9.94
C THR A 52 4.39 11.12 -11.43
N PRO A 53 3.24 10.58 -11.89
CA PRO A 53 2.80 10.77 -13.27
C PRO A 53 2.26 12.20 -13.52
N PHE A 54 2.14 13.02 -12.48
CA PHE A 54 1.59 14.36 -12.56
C PHE A 54 2.71 15.40 -12.66
N VAL A 55 2.92 15.91 -13.86
CA VAL A 55 3.95 16.91 -14.15
C VAL A 55 3.31 18.12 -14.81
N ALA A 56 3.62 19.31 -14.33
CA ALA A 56 3.28 20.57 -14.97
C ALA A 56 4.40 20.98 -15.91
N SER A 57 4.08 21.21 -17.18
CA SER A 57 5.01 21.74 -18.18
C SER A 57 4.67 23.20 -18.47
N PHE A 58 5.64 24.06 -18.33
CA PHE A 58 5.54 25.50 -18.56
C PHE A 58 6.37 25.89 -19.77
N GLU A 59 5.73 26.42 -20.79
CA GLU A 59 6.41 27.04 -21.93
C GLU A 59 6.54 28.54 -21.68
N LEU A 60 7.77 29.00 -21.48
CA LEU A 60 8.10 30.38 -21.20
C LEU A 60 8.79 31.04 -22.40
N LYS A 61 8.24 32.13 -22.88
CA LYS A 61 8.80 32.87 -24.00
C LYS A 61 9.51 34.14 -23.49
N PHE A 62 10.81 34.22 -23.74
CA PHE A 62 11.65 35.38 -23.42
C PHE A 62 12.13 36.00 -24.72
N GLY A 63 11.50 37.06 -25.17
CA GLY A 63 11.78 37.65 -26.48
C GLY A 63 11.52 36.64 -27.62
N SER A 64 12.58 36.23 -28.32
CA SER A 64 12.51 35.20 -29.37
C SER A 64 12.81 33.79 -28.89
N SER A 65 13.25 33.63 -27.64
CA SER A 65 13.61 32.30 -27.08
C SER A 65 12.44 31.66 -26.39
N LEU A 66 12.26 30.35 -26.59
CA LEU A 66 11.29 29.50 -25.90
C LEU A 66 12.02 28.55 -24.93
N VAL A 67 11.58 28.51 -23.68
CA VAL A 67 12.13 27.65 -22.65
C VAL A 67 11.00 26.82 -22.06
N THR A 68 11.16 25.50 -22.03
CA THR A 68 10.24 24.57 -21.38
C THR A 68 10.79 24.22 -20.00
N VAL A 69 9.95 24.36 -18.97
CA VAL A 69 10.27 23.99 -17.60
C VAL A 69 9.23 22.98 -17.11
N GLU A 70 9.69 21.83 -16.65
CA GLU A 70 8.84 20.79 -16.07
C GLU A 70 9.00 20.75 -14.55
N ARG A 71 7.90 20.59 -13.85
CA ARG A 71 7.86 20.45 -12.39
C ARG A 71 6.86 19.39 -11.99
N PRO A 72 7.20 18.45 -11.07
CA PRO A 72 6.22 17.58 -10.48
C PRO A 72 5.16 18.39 -9.73
N ILE A 73 3.94 17.90 -9.76
CA ILE A 73 2.85 18.51 -8.99
C ILE A 73 2.98 18.01 -7.55
N GLU A 74 3.00 18.99 -6.62
CA GLU A 74 3.18 18.73 -5.21
C GLU A 74 1.93 19.11 -4.42
N TYR A 75 1.61 18.30 -3.41
CA TYR A 75 0.65 18.63 -2.37
C TYR A 75 1.38 19.27 -1.20
N ARG A 76 0.86 20.39 -0.73
CA ARG A 76 1.39 21.10 0.45
C ARG A 76 0.54 20.75 1.66
N TYR A 77 1.20 20.39 2.75
CA TYR A 77 0.55 20.00 4.00
C TYR A 77 1.40 20.44 5.19
N GLY A 78 0.81 20.37 6.37
CA GLY A 78 1.44 20.68 7.65
C GLY A 78 0.51 21.56 8.47
N ASP A 79 0.08 21.01 9.60
CA ASP A 79 -0.79 21.68 10.56
C ASP A 79 0.01 22.30 11.71
N ASP A 80 1.31 21.99 11.78
CA ASP A 80 2.18 22.45 12.85
C ASP A 80 2.95 23.70 12.40
N ILE A 81 2.66 24.81 13.07
CA ILE A 81 3.36 26.09 12.84
C ILE A 81 4.86 26.03 13.12
N PHE A 82 5.33 25.08 13.92
CA PHE A 82 6.75 24.90 14.23
C PHE A 82 7.47 23.99 13.23
N ALA A 83 6.77 23.09 12.58
CA ALA A 83 7.36 22.19 11.59
C ALA A 83 7.46 22.80 10.19
N GLY A 84 6.79 23.93 9.95
CA GLY A 84 6.77 24.62 8.66
C GLY A 84 5.94 23.89 7.60
N GLU A 85 5.96 24.44 6.38
CA GLU A 85 5.29 23.83 5.22
C GLU A 85 6.03 22.58 4.76
N LYS A 86 5.32 21.48 4.67
CA LYS A 86 5.80 20.24 4.05
C LYS A 86 5.21 20.08 2.66
N ARG A 87 5.97 19.49 1.76
CA ARG A 87 5.55 19.19 0.38
C ARG A 87 5.79 17.73 0.07
N THR A 88 4.88 17.14 -0.67
CA THR A 88 5.02 15.79 -1.22
C THR A 88 4.47 15.77 -2.64
N GLU A 89 5.13 15.01 -3.52
CA GLU A 89 4.59 14.75 -4.85
C GLU A 89 3.24 14.02 -4.74
N LEU A 90 2.34 14.25 -5.69
CA LEU A 90 1.09 13.50 -5.75
C LEU A 90 1.39 12.02 -6.02
N ASN A 91 0.92 11.16 -5.14
CA ASN A 91 1.08 9.71 -5.25
C ASN A 91 -0.18 9.05 -5.82
N VAL A 92 0.01 8.04 -6.65
CA VAL A 92 -1.06 7.15 -7.09
C VAL A 92 -1.11 5.96 -6.13
N VAL A 93 -2.22 5.79 -5.46
CA VAL A 93 -2.46 4.69 -4.52
C VAL A 93 -3.69 3.89 -4.95
N PRO A 94 -3.84 2.62 -4.50
CA PRO A 94 -5.06 1.85 -4.75
C PRO A 94 -6.31 2.57 -4.22
N GLN A 95 -7.37 2.58 -5.01
CA GLN A 95 -8.68 3.14 -4.62
C GLN A 95 -9.26 2.46 -3.38
N LEU A 96 -9.10 1.15 -3.28
CA LEU A 96 -9.29 0.38 -2.06
C LEU A 96 -7.94 -0.17 -1.63
N ALA A 97 -7.47 0.25 -0.46
CA ALA A 97 -6.29 -0.33 0.13
C ALA A 97 -6.66 -1.54 0.98
N VAL A 98 -6.05 -2.67 0.69
CA VAL A 98 -6.27 -3.94 1.38
C VAL A 98 -5.00 -4.32 2.13
N GLU A 99 -5.12 -4.52 3.44
CA GLU A 99 -4.02 -4.92 4.31
C GLU A 99 -4.35 -6.21 5.05
N VAL A 100 -3.35 -7.04 5.27
CA VAL A 100 -3.47 -8.30 6.00
C VAL A 100 -2.58 -8.29 7.23
N SER A 101 -3.09 -8.75 8.35
CA SER A 101 -2.33 -8.88 9.60
C SER A 101 -2.65 -10.23 10.29
N PRO A 102 -1.63 -10.89 10.83
CA PRO A 102 -0.21 -10.58 10.80
C PRO A 102 0.44 -10.87 9.44
N ASP A 103 1.56 -10.22 9.14
CA ASP A 103 2.37 -10.49 7.93
C ASP A 103 2.91 -11.92 7.93
N ILE A 104 3.24 -12.43 9.12
CA ILE A 104 3.73 -13.80 9.32
C ILE A 104 3.00 -14.42 10.51
N ALA A 105 2.46 -15.62 10.30
CA ALA A 105 1.89 -16.43 11.37
C ALA A 105 2.53 -17.83 11.43
N ILE A 106 2.59 -18.39 12.63
CA ILE A 106 3.13 -19.73 12.87
C ILE A 106 2.00 -20.63 13.36
N ILE A 107 1.89 -21.81 12.77
CA ILE A 107 1.00 -22.88 13.25
C ILE A 107 1.89 -24.09 13.59
N PRO A 108 1.91 -24.54 14.86
CA PRO A 108 2.59 -25.79 15.22
C PRO A 108 1.93 -26.96 14.51
N ARG A 109 2.73 -27.84 13.92
CA ARG A 109 2.23 -29.05 13.23
C ARG A 109 1.54 -30.00 14.22
N GLY A 110 0.57 -30.75 13.72
CA GLY A 110 -0.12 -31.77 14.52
C GLY A 110 -1.08 -31.24 15.59
N THR A 111 -1.16 -29.93 15.81
CA THR A 111 -2.06 -29.36 16.82
C THR A 111 -3.48 -29.10 16.30
N GLY A 112 -3.71 -29.24 15.00
CA GLY A 112 -4.99 -28.86 14.35
C GLY A 112 -5.32 -27.36 14.51
N GLY A 113 -4.29 -26.55 14.77
CA GLY A 113 -4.47 -25.14 15.10
C GLY A 113 -4.94 -24.30 13.93
N SER A 114 -5.84 -23.37 14.21
CA SER A 114 -6.23 -22.30 13.29
C SER A 114 -5.53 -21.00 13.64
N ARG A 115 -5.56 -20.03 12.72
CA ARG A 115 -5.08 -18.67 12.97
C ARG A 115 -6.10 -17.64 12.53
N VAL A 116 -6.20 -16.60 13.31
CA VAL A 116 -7.00 -15.44 12.94
C VAL A 116 -6.16 -14.55 12.05
N VAL A 117 -6.65 -14.32 10.85
CA VAL A 117 -6.13 -13.35 9.87
C VAL A 117 -7.09 -12.18 9.85
N ARG A 118 -6.57 -10.98 10.01
CA ARG A 118 -7.34 -9.74 9.92
C ARG A 118 -7.08 -9.10 8.57
N VAL A 119 -8.16 -8.71 7.92
CA VAL A 119 -8.10 -7.96 6.67
C VAL A 119 -8.68 -6.60 6.93
N THR A 120 -7.89 -5.56 6.77
CA THR A 120 -8.34 -4.17 6.87
C THR A 120 -8.49 -3.61 5.47
N VAL A 121 -9.66 -3.07 5.17
CA VAL A 121 -9.95 -2.41 3.91
C VAL A 121 -10.17 -0.93 4.19
N LEU A 122 -9.41 -0.07 3.52
CA LEU A 122 -9.54 1.38 3.57
C LEU A 122 -10.13 1.87 2.26
N ASN A 123 -11.21 2.66 2.35
CA ASN A 123 -11.83 3.28 1.19
C ASN A 123 -11.18 4.63 0.87
N GLY A 124 -10.48 4.72 -0.26
CA GLY A 124 -9.96 6.00 -0.81
C GLY A 124 -10.91 6.68 -1.80
N TRP A 125 -12.13 6.17 -1.97
CA TRP A 125 -13.13 6.76 -2.86
C TRP A 125 -14.04 7.75 -2.11
N PRO A 126 -14.37 8.92 -2.67
CA PRO A 126 -15.20 9.93 -1.98
C PRO A 126 -16.67 9.56 -1.82
N GLY A 127 -17.11 8.43 -2.37
CA GLY A 127 -18.50 7.96 -2.32
C GLY A 127 -18.70 6.69 -1.51
N SER A 128 -19.95 6.21 -1.53
CA SER A 128 -20.30 4.91 -0.96
C SER A 128 -19.73 3.79 -1.82
N PHE A 129 -19.30 2.73 -1.14
CA PHE A 129 -18.69 1.58 -1.79
C PHE A 129 -19.08 0.27 -1.09
N GLU A 130 -19.23 -0.79 -1.86
CA GLU A 130 -19.50 -2.14 -1.35
C GLU A 130 -18.60 -3.15 -2.05
N GLY A 131 -18.08 -4.12 -1.29
CA GLY A 131 -17.25 -5.17 -1.85
C GLY A 131 -17.23 -6.44 -0.98
N ASP A 132 -16.94 -7.55 -1.63
CA ASP A 132 -16.80 -8.87 -1.03
C ASP A 132 -15.33 -9.14 -0.70
N VAL A 133 -15.02 -9.21 0.59
CA VAL A 133 -13.68 -9.56 1.10
C VAL A 133 -13.58 -11.08 1.19
N ARG A 134 -12.53 -11.63 0.61
CA ARG A 134 -12.22 -13.08 0.70
C ARG A 134 -10.72 -13.31 0.76
N LEU A 135 -10.35 -14.53 1.19
CA LEU A 135 -8.97 -14.99 1.16
C LEU A 135 -8.76 -15.98 0.01
N GLU A 136 -7.71 -15.79 -0.76
CA GLU A 136 -7.16 -16.81 -1.63
C GLU A 136 -6.29 -17.73 -0.78
N LEU A 137 -6.68 -19.00 -0.72
CA LEU A 137 -6.10 -19.99 0.16
C LEU A 137 -5.44 -21.11 -0.65
N PRO A 138 -4.39 -21.76 -0.12
CA PRO A 138 -3.87 -22.98 -0.68
C PRO A 138 -4.91 -24.10 -0.69
N VAL A 139 -4.70 -25.10 -1.54
CA VAL A 139 -5.62 -26.25 -1.67
C VAL A 139 -5.82 -26.96 -0.33
N GLY A 140 -7.08 -27.22 0.01
CA GLY A 140 -7.47 -27.91 1.25
C GLY A 140 -7.53 -27.04 2.50
N TRP A 141 -7.15 -25.75 2.40
CA TRP A 141 -7.32 -24.79 3.49
C TRP A 141 -8.74 -24.22 3.50
N THR A 142 -9.20 -23.82 4.67
CA THR A 142 -10.53 -23.20 4.85
C THR A 142 -10.41 -21.86 5.59
N ALA A 143 -11.34 -20.95 5.30
CA ALA A 143 -11.52 -19.72 6.06
C ALA A 143 -12.97 -19.60 6.54
N GLU A 144 -13.15 -19.10 7.76
CA GLU A 144 -14.44 -18.78 8.33
C GLU A 144 -14.46 -17.33 8.82
N PRO A 145 -15.38 -16.50 8.31
CA PRO A 145 -16.33 -16.78 7.23
C PRO A 145 -15.62 -16.96 5.87
N PRO A 146 -16.22 -17.59 4.86
CA PRO A 146 -15.61 -17.75 3.54
C PRO A 146 -15.56 -16.43 2.76
N THR A 147 -16.51 -15.54 3.02
CA THR A 147 -16.60 -14.19 2.42
C THR A 147 -17.24 -13.24 3.43
N TYR A 148 -16.86 -11.98 3.38
CA TYR A 148 -17.45 -10.92 4.21
C TYR A 148 -17.72 -9.68 3.37
N VAL A 149 -18.91 -9.11 3.47
CA VAL A 149 -19.30 -7.88 2.77
C VAL A 149 -18.89 -6.67 3.58
N VAL A 150 -18.07 -5.80 3.00
CA VAL A 150 -17.75 -4.48 3.55
C VAL A 150 -18.54 -3.39 2.84
N ARG A 151 -18.97 -2.38 3.60
CA ARG A 151 -19.73 -1.24 3.08
C ARG A 151 -19.16 0.04 3.64
N PHE A 152 -18.87 0.97 2.75
CA PHE A 152 -18.33 2.28 3.09
C PHE A 152 -19.33 3.35 2.68
N SER A 153 -19.42 4.40 3.47
CA SER A 153 -20.29 5.56 3.22
C SER A 153 -19.52 6.79 2.78
N ARG A 154 -18.22 6.83 3.04
CA ARG A 154 -17.35 7.99 2.79
C ARG A 154 -15.90 7.59 2.57
N GLU A 155 -15.14 8.53 2.05
CA GLU A 155 -13.68 8.47 1.96
C GLU A 155 -13.02 8.30 3.35
N ASP A 156 -11.85 7.70 3.38
CA ASP A 156 -11.03 7.42 4.57
C ASP A 156 -11.71 6.54 5.63
N GLU A 157 -12.80 5.87 5.28
CA GLU A 157 -13.44 4.90 6.16
C GLU A 157 -12.73 3.55 6.05
N ALA A 158 -12.37 2.97 7.20
CA ALA A 158 -11.71 1.68 7.28
C ALA A 158 -12.57 0.65 7.99
N GLN A 159 -12.58 -0.59 7.49
CA GLN A 159 -13.23 -1.72 8.13
C GLN A 159 -12.25 -2.89 8.24
N THR A 160 -12.23 -3.53 9.43
CA THR A 160 -11.41 -4.71 9.68
C THR A 160 -12.28 -5.94 9.86
N VAL A 161 -12.03 -6.92 9.02
CA VAL A 161 -12.69 -8.24 9.04
C VAL A 161 -11.73 -9.29 9.59
N ARG A 162 -12.26 -10.27 10.30
CA ARG A 162 -11.50 -11.39 10.86
C ARG A 162 -11.89 -12.68 10.17
N PHE A 163 -10.89 -13.41 9.69
CA PHE A 163 -11.03 -14.73 9.14
C PHE A 163 -10.30 -15.73 10.03
N THR A 164 -10.96 -16.82 10.40
CA THR A 164 -10.29 -17.95 11.04
C THR A 164 -9.84 -18.92 9.96
N VAL A 165 -8.54 -18.99 9.74
CA VAL A 165 -7.94 -19.83 8.71
C VAL A 165 -7.47 -21.15 9.33
N THR A 166 -7.86 -22.27 8.71
CA THR A 166 -7.54 -23.62 9.18
C THR A 166 -6.86 -24.39 8.05
N PRO A 167 -5.61 -24.85 8.27
CA PRO A 167 -4.92 -25.72 7.34
C PRO A 167 -5.45 -27.15 7.42
N PRO A 168 -5.31 -27.99 6.38
CA PRO A 168 -5.54 -29.40 6.49
C PRO A 168 -4.53 -30.05 7.45
N SER A 169 -4.90 -31.17 8.09
CA SER A 169 -4.10 -31.81 9.14
C SER A 169 -2.70 -32.25 8.72
N GLN A 170 -2.49 -32.46 7.42
CA GLN A 170 -1.19 -32.87 6.85
C GLN A 170 -0.41 -31.70 6.23
N ALA A 171 -0.88 -30.47 6.40
CA ALA A 171 -0.17 -29.32 5.86
C ALA A 171 1.19 -29.13 6.54
N GLU A 172 2.17 -28.78 5.74
CA GLU A 172 3.54 -28.52 6.20
C GLU A 172 4.20 -27.43 5.35
N GLY A 173 5.25 -26.79 5.89
CA GLY A 173 6.05 -25.82 5.17
C GLY A 173 5.51 -24.40 5.26
N VAL A 174 5.71 -23.63 4.20
CA VAL A 174 5.41 -22.19 4.12
C VAL A 174 4.35 -21.96 3.06
N HIS A 175 3.30 -21.26 3.44
CA HIS A 175 2.17 -20.97 2.56
C HIS A 175 1.85 -19.47 2.57
N ALA A 176 1.56 -18.92 1.40
CA ALA A 176 1.04 -17.57 1.26
C ALA A 176 -0.49 -17.59 1.25
N ILE A 177 -1.08 -16.63 1.93
CA ILE A 177 -2.52 -16.34 1.91
C ILE A 177 -2.67 -14.91 1.44
N ARG A 178 -3.50 -14.68 0.42
CA ARG A 178 -3.73 -13.36 -0.12
C ARG A 178 -5.16 -12.93 0.13
N ALA A 179 -5.34 -11.71 0.64
CA ALA A 179 -6.66 -11.10 0.75
C ALA A 179 -7.00 -10.33 -0.52
N MET A 180 -8.27 -10.37 -0.88
CA MET A 180 -8.80 -9.63 -2.02
C MET A 180 -10.19 -9.10 -1.74
N VAL A 181 -10.51 -7.96 -2.35
CA VAL A 181 -11.82 -7.36 -2.33
C VAL A 181 -12.37 -7.34 -3.76
N GLN A 182 -13.46 -8.05 -3.99
CA GLN A 182 -14.17 -8.05 -5.27
C GLN A 182 -15.28 -7.01 -5.24
N THR A 183 -15.34 -6.18 -6.25
CA THR A 183 -16.32 -5.10 -6.40
C THR A 183 -16.90 -5.09 -7.81
N SER A 184 -17.85 -4.18 -8.08
CA SER A 184 -18.31 -3.91 -9.46
C SER A 184 -17.19 -3.38 -10.37
N ASP A 185 -16.24 -2.65 -9.79
CA ASP A 185 -15.20 -1.92 -10.54
C ASP A 185 -13.92 -2.77 -10.74
N GLY A 186 -13.82 -3.91 -10.06
CA GLY A 186 -12.70 -4.83 -10.21
C GLY A 186 -12.28 -5.54 -8.94
N LEU A 187 -11.07 -6.09 -8.98
CA LEU A 187 -10.45 -6.81 -7.90
C LEU A 187 -9.32 -5.97 -7.29
N PHE A 188 -9.31 -5.85 -5.97
CA PHE A 188 -8.29 -5.14 -5.20
C PHE A 188 -7.60 -6.11 -4.24
N ASP A 189 -6.29 -6.22 -4.33
CA ASP A 189 -5.45 -7.15 -3.57
C ASP A 189 -4.16 -6.50 -3.06
N THR A 190 -4.11 -5.18 -3.11
CA THR A 190 -2.95 -4.38 -2.68
C THR A 190 -3.38 -3.30 -1.70
N GLY A 191 -2.50 -3.01 -0.76
CA GLY A 191 -2.62 -1.88 0.15
C GLY A 191 -1.38 -1.01 0.09
N TYR A 192 -1.32 -0.02 0.98
CA TYR A 192 -0.13 0.80 1.12
C TYR A 192 0.14 1.15 2.57
N GLN A 193 1.40 1.17 2.93
CA GLN A 193 1.87 1.66 4.20
C GLN A 193 2.37 3.09 4.04
N VAL A 194 1.93 3.98 4.91
CA VAL A 194 2.47 5.34 4.98
C VAL A 194 3.74 5.32 5.82
N VAL A 195 4.83 5.81 5.25
CA VAL A 195 6.10 6.04 5.95
C VAL A 195 6.31 7.54 6.02
N GLU A 196 6.34 8.07 7.24
CA GLU A 196 6.56 9.49 7.50
C GLU A 196 7.38 9.67 8.77
N TYR A 197 8.46 10.44 8.67
CA TYR A 197 9.28 10.85 9.81
C TYR A 197 9.57 12.35 9.69
N SER A 198 9.99 12.98 10.79
CA SER A 198 10.26 14.43 10.80
C SER A 198 11.30 14.88 9.76
N HIS A 199 12.21 13.98 9.37
CA HIS A 199 13.31 14.21 8.42
C HIS A 199 13.13 13.51 7.07
N ILE A 200 12.03 12.79 6.88
CA ILE A 200 11.70 12.09 5.62
C ILE A 200 10.32 12.53 5.19
N GLY A 201 10.20 12.98 3.94
CA GLY A 201 8.91 13.30 3.36
C GLY A 201 7.98 12.07 3.33
N ARG A 202 6.69 12.30 3.49
CA ARG A 202 5.65 11.26 3.44
C ARG A 202 5.75 10.43 2.16
N ARG A 203 5.76 9.11 2.32
CA ARG A 203 5.84 8.13 1.22
C ARG A 203 4.82 7.03 1.41
N HIS A 204 4.31 6.51 0.29
CA HIS A 204 3.38 5.39 0.26
C HIS A 204 4.11 4.16 -0.29
N LEU A 205 4.21 3.11 0.52
CA LEU A 205 4.77 1.83 0.10
C LEU A 205 3.63 0.89 -0.24
N VAL A 206 3.39 0.70 -1.53
CA VAL A 206 2.37 -0.24 -2.00
C VAL A 206 2.87 -1.67 -1.77
N ARG A 207 2.01 -2.52 -1.21
CA ARG A 207 2.28 -3.92 -0.89
C ARG A 207 1.11 -4.79 -1.28
N SER A 208 1.39 -6.03 -1.67
CA SER A 208 0.35 -7.05 -1.80
C SER A 208 -0.28 -7.35 -0.44
N ALA A 209 -1.57 -7.57 -0.43
CA ALA A 209 -2.33 -7.97 0.77
C ALA A 209 -2.10 -9.46 1.07
N GLU A 210 -0.89 -9.79 1.50
CA GLU A 210 -0.43 -11.17 1.69
C GLU A 210 0.05 -11.41 3.12
N SER A 211 -0.25 -12.60 3.65
CA SER A 211 0.25 -13.13 4.90
C SER A 211 0.94 -14.46 4.66
N THR A 212 2.09 -14.66 5.27
CA THR A 212 2.83 -15.92 5.22
C THR A 212 2.52 -16.76 6.44
N ILE A 213 1.95 -17.96 6.25
CA ILE A 213 1.74 -18.93 7.32
C ILE A 213 2.80 -20.02 7.24
N LYS A 214 3.52 -20.22 8.35
CA LYS A 214 4.55 -21.25 8.49
C LYS A 214 4.05 -22.36 9.41
N LEU A 215 4.00 -23.59 8.87
CA LEU A 215 3.72 -24.78 9.66
C LEU A 215 5.05 -25.44 10.02
N ILE A 216 5.38 -25.44 11.29
CA ILE A 216 6.67 -25.92 11.80
C ILE A 216 6.45 -26.88 12.95
N ASP A 217 7.40 -27.81 13.10
CA ASP A 217 7.45 -28.65 14.31
C ASP A 217 8.04 -27.80 15.44
N VAL A 218 7.25 -27.61 16.49
CA VAL A 218 7.64 -26.86 17.68
C VAL A 218 7.34 -27.71 18.90
N ASP A 219 8.35 -28.01 19.67
CA ASP A 219 8.20 -28.57 20.99
C ASP A 219 8.26 -27.44 22.03
N LEU A 220 7.13 -27.16 22.65
CA LEU A 220 7.02 -26.11 23.66
C LEU A 220 6.87 -26.76 25.04
N PRO A 221 7.68 -26.37 26.04
CA PRO A 221 7.48 -26.81 27.41
C PRO A 221 6.07 -26.50 27.90
N ALA A 222 5.44 -27.43 28.60
CA ALA A 222 4.04 -27.32 29.03
C ALA A 222 3.73 -26.09 29.90
N ASN A 223 4.74 -25.54 30.58
CA ASN A 223 4.59 -24.40 31.49
C ASN A 223 5.48 -23.21 31.09
N LEU A 224 5.68 -23.00 29.79
CA LEU A 224 6.48 -21.87 29.31
C LEU A 224 5.76 -20.55 29.58
N VAL A 225 6.39 -19.68 30.35
CA VAL A 225 5.99 -18.29 30.57
C VAL A 225 6.94 -17.40 29.81
N VAL A 226 6.42 -16.64 28.86
CA VAL A 226 7.22 -15.70 28.05
C VAL A 226 6.84 -14.27 28.46
N GLY A 227 7.82 -13.51 28.90
CA GLY A 227 7.73 -12.07 29.08
C GLY A 227 8.22 -11.36 27.80
N TYR A 228 7.45 -10.42 27.30
CA TYR A 228 7.83 -9.56 26.19
C TYR A 228 7.86 -8.11 26.66
N ILE A 229 8.98 -7.43 26.44
CA ILE A 229 9.13 -6.00 26.70
C ILE A 229 9.09 -5.33 25.33
N GLU A 230 8.05 -4.55 25.11
CA GLU A 230 7.89 -3.79 23.87
C GLU A 230 8.96 -2.69 23.81
N GLY A 231 9.67 -2.62 22.69
CA GLY A 231 10.65 -1.58 22.44
C GLY A 231 9.98 -0.27 22.00
N VAL A 232 10.70 0.84 22.13
CA VAL A 232 10.28 2.16 21.65
C VAL A 232 10.62 2.36 20.17
#